data_7e3996b52428e7792f2ff0a3563ba57d
#
_entry.id   7e3996b52428e7792f2ff0a3563ba57d
#
_cell.length_a   1.000
_cell.length_b   1.000
_cell.length_c   1.000
_cell.angle_alpha   90.00
_cell.angle_beta   90.00
_cell.angle_gamma   90.00
#
_symmetry.space_group_name_H-M   'P 1'
#
loop_
_entity.id
_entity.type
_entity.pdbx_description
1 polymer ?
#
loop_
_entity_poly.entity_id
_entity_poly.type
_entity_poly.pdbx_seq_one_letter_code
_entity_poly.pdbx_strand_id
1 'polypeptide(L)'
;QEIESVKAQIPELPFSNIWMAQHMVDKVPAGSEIHFGIYHSLRSWNFFKLPAGIQAKCNVGGFGIDGGVSTMMGASFVHPDKLFVGVFGDLAFFYDMNVVGNRHVGNNVRIMLINNGKGNEFRNYRHPCAFLGEEADEFVAAAGHYGNKSHKLVKDYATDLGYEYLSASNKDEFLAVVDKFLSSEKNENPILFEVFTETEDESNALEMLCNIVVDPKYVAKQAIKGVVKQVLGDAG
;
A
#
# COMPACT_ATOMS: atom_id res chain seq x y z
N GLN A 1 -16.03 -2.22 21.53
CA GLN A 1 -16.14 -3.68 21.75
C GLN A 1 -16.22 -4.45 20.42
N GLU A 2 -17.08 -4.07 19.46
CA GLU A 2 -17.21 -4.77 18.17
C GLU A 2 -15.92 -4.71 17.34
N ILE A 3 -15.28 -3.55 17.23
CA ILE A 3 -14.03 -3.38 16.45
C ILE A 3 -12.90 -4.21 17.04
N GLU A 4 -12.74 -4.26 18.35
CA GLU A 4 -11.72 -5.08 19.01
C GLU A 4 -12.00 -6.58 18.87
N SER A 5 -13.27 -6.96 18.86
CA SER A 5 -13.69 -8.33 18.61
C SER A 5 -13.37 -8.78 17.17
N VAL A 6 -13.51 -7.89 16.19
CA VAL A 6 -13.14 -8.18 14.79
C VAL A 6 -11.63 -8.23 14.62
N LYS A 7 -10.89 -7.31 15.24
CA LYS A 7 -9.42 -7.33 15.20
C LYS A 7 -8.84 -8.64 15.75
N ALA A 8 -9.42 -9.17 16.83
CA ALA A 8 -8.99 -10.43 17.42
C ALA A 8 -9.24 -11.67 16.53
N GLN A 9 -10.05 -11.53 15.48
CA GLN A 9 -10.36 -12.58 14.53
C GLN A 9 -9.52 -12.51 13.25
N ILE A 10 -8.67 -11.49 13.11
CA ILE A 10 -7.77 -11.38 11.94
C ILE A 10 -6.82 -12.57 11.98
N PRO A 11 -6.83 -13.44 10.95
CA PRO A 11 -5.92 -14.58 10.89
C PRO A 11 -4.48 -14.09 10.62
N GLU A 12 -3.53 -15.00 10.66
CA GLU A 12 -2.17 -14.71 10.21
C GLU A 12 -2.20 -14.39 8.70
N LEU A 13 -1.94 -13.12 8.36
CA LEU A 13 -1.97 -12.65 6.99
C LEU A 13 -0.65 -12.96 6.26
N PRO A 14 -0.66 -13.20 4.95
CA PRO A 14 0.56 -13.23 4.14
C PRO A 14 1.27 -11.87 4.15
N PHE A 15 2.54 -11.85 3.74
CA PHE A 15 3.32 -10.61 3.64
C PHE A 15 2.76 -9.70 2.56
N SER A 16 2.05 -8.67 2.97
CA SER A 16 1.23 -7.80 2.10
C SER A 16 1.11 -6.40 2.68
N ASN A 17 0.64 -5.47 1.88
CA ASN A 17 0.36 -4.10 2.32
C ASN A 17 -0.62 -4.07 3.52
N ILE A 18 -1.62 -4.96 3.54
CA ILE A 18 -2.55 -5.09 4.67
C ILE A 18 -1.82 -5.56 5.94
N TRP A 19 -0.95 -6.56 5.83
CA TRP A 19 -0.14 -7.04 6.94
C TRP A 19 0.78 -5.94 7.48
N MET A 20 1.40 -5.16 6.58
CA MET A 20 2.23 -4.01 6.97
C MET A 20 1.42 -2.95 7.69
N ALA A 21 0.25 -2.59 7.17
CA ALA A 21 -0.65 -1.62 7.81
C ALA A 21 -1.02 -2.05 9.24
N GLN A 22 -1.31 -3.36 9.45
CA GLN A 22 -1.59 -3.93 10.77
C GLN A 22 -0.43 -3.74 11.76
N HIS A 23 0.82 -3.89 11.29
CA HIS A 23 2.02 -3.82 12.14
C HIS A 23 2.59 -2.40 12.30
N MET A 24 2.18 -1.47 11.44
CA MET A 24 2.68 -0.09 11.44
C MET A 24 1.73 0.90 12.08
N VAL A 25 0.41 0.66 12.00
CA VAL A 25 -0.59 1.68 12.33
C VAL A 25 -0.40 2.30 13.70
N ASP A 26 -0.12 1.49 14.72
CA ASP A 26 0.09 1.96 16.10
C ASP A 26 1.51 2.51 16.35
N LYS A 27 2.41 2.37 15.38
CA LYS A 27 3.80 2.85 15.45
C LYS A 27 4.01 4.19 14.76
N VAL A 28 3.03 4.68 13.99
CA VAL A 28 3.13 5.99 13.33
C VAL A 28 3.24 7.07 14.39
N PRO A 29 4.29 7.91 14.38
CA PRO A 29 4.51 8.91 15.42
C PRO A 29 3.39 9.94 15.50
N ALA A 30 3.01 10.31 16.71
CA ALA A 30 2.01 11.36 16.94
C ALA A 30 2.43 12.70 16.28
N GLY A 31 1.49 13.40 15.67
CA GLY A 31 1.74 14.65 14.96
C GLY A 31 2.24 14.48 13.54
N SER A 32 2.50 13.25 13.09
CA SER A 32 2.86 12.97 11.69
C SER A 32 1.69 13.20 10.74
N GLU A 33 2.02 13.36 9.46
CA GLU A 33 1.06 13.33 8.37
C GLU A 33 1.36 12.12 7.48
N ILE A 34 0.34 11.29 7.19
CA ILE A 34 0.49 10.11 6.35
C ILE A 34 -0.28 10.30 5.03
N HIS A 35 0.38 10.03 3.91
CA HIS A 35 -0.18 10.11 2.57
C HIS A 35 -0.26 8.73 1.94
N PHE A 36 -1.40 8.42 1.34
CA PHE A 36 -1.61 7.14 0.69
C PHE A 36 -1.77 7.30 -0.83
N GLY A 37 -1.17 6.38 -1.58
CA GLY A 37 -1.58 6.11 -2.94
C GLY A 37 -3.03 5.63 -2.97
N ILE A 38 -3.80 6.09 -3.96
CA ILE A 38 -5.19 5.66 -4.16
C ILE A 38 -5.26 4.14 -4.44
N TYR A 39 -6.43 3.55 -4.31
CA TYR A 39 -6.74 2.14 -4.51
C TYR A 39 -6.09 1.23 -3.46
N HIS A 40 -5.15 0.38 -3.87
CA HIS A 40 -4.65 -0.69 -3.03
C HIS A 40 -4.02 -0.21 -1.72
N SER A 41 -3.18 0.83 -1.75
CA SER A 41 -2.53 1.36 -0.55
C SER A 41 -3.55 1.95 0.43
N LEU A 42 -4.43 2.84 -0.05
CA LEU A 42 -5.49 3.42 0.79
C LEU A 42 -6.42 2.35 1.36
N ARG A 43 -6.83 1.37 0.53
CA ARG A 43 -7.73 0.28 0.94
C ARG A 43 -7.11 -0.56 2.05
N SER A 44 -5.85 -0.93 1.92
CA SER A 44 -5.14 -1.74 2.90
C SER A 44 -5.08 -1.08 4.29
N TRP A 45 -4.87 0.23 4.31
CA TRP A 45 -4.80 0.98 5.57
C TRP A 45 -6.17 1.32 6.16
N ASN A 46 -7.22 1.40 5.36
CA ASN A 46 -8.59 1.66 5.85
C ASN A 46 -9.17 0.56 6.74
N PHE A 47 -8.55 -0.61 6.80
CA PHE A 47 -8.94 -1.67 7.76
C PHE A 47 -8.52 -1.35 9.20
N PHE A 48 -7.61 -0.39 9.40
CA PHE A 48 -7.02 -0.10 10.69
C PHE A 48 -7.23 1.37 11.05
N LYS A 49 -7.53 1.62 12.32
CA LYS A 49 -7.74 2.98 12.82
C LYS A 49 -6.40 3.61 13.18
N LEU A 50 -6.07 4.71 12.53
CA LEU A 50 -4.91 5.52 12.90
C LEU A 50 -5.06 6.10 14.33
N PRO A 51 -3.98 6.21 15.10
CA PRO A 51 -3.96 6.89 16.39
C PRO A 51 -4.42 8.35 16.27
N ALA A 52 -4.92 8.89 17.39
CA ALA A 52 -5.33 10.29 17.45
C ALA A 52 -4.14 11.23 17.20
N GLY A 53 -4.37 12.33 16.49
CA GLY A 53 -3.36 13.34 16.19
C GLY A 53 -2.55 13.07 14.90
N ILE A 54 -2.79 11.96 14.19
CA ILE A 54 -2.24 11.70 12.88
C ILE A 54 -3.22 12.19 11.81
N GLN A 55 -2.72 12.93 10.83
CA GLN A 55 -3.49 13.37 9.68
C GLN A 55 -3.26 12.42 8.51
N ALA A 56 -4.34 11.88 7.94
CA ALA A 56 -4.28 11.02 6.75
C ALA A 56 -4.78 11.77 5.51
N LYS A 57 -4.06 11.64 4.40
CA LYS A 57 -4.36 12.28 3.11
C LYS A 57 -4.30 11.26 1.97
N CYS A 58 -5.14 11.48 0.96
CA CYS A 58 -5.08 10.72 -0.28
C CYS A 58 -5.73 11.52 -1.41
N ASN A 59 -5.15 11.49 -2.60
CA ASN A 59 -5.71 12.13 -3.78
C ASN A 59 -6.78 11.23 -4.39
N VAL A 60 -8.04 11.41 -3.99
CA VAL A 60 -9.15 10.56 -4.43
C VAL A 60 -10.09 11.22 -5.45
N GLY A 61 -9.98 12.55 -5.64
CA GLY A 61 -10.97 13.32 -6.40
C GLY A 61 -11.02 12.98 -7.89
N GLY A 62 -9.89 12.65 -8.52
CA GLY A 62 -9.80 12.33 -9.94
C GLY A 62 -9.56 10.85 -10.23
N PHE A 63 -9.47 10.00 -9.22
CA PHE A 63 -9.08 8.58 -9.33
C PHE A 63 -7.74 8.33 -10.05
N GLY A 64 -6.92 9.37 -10.26
CA GLY A 64 -5.58 9.26 -10.81
C GLY A 64 -4.59 8.67 -9.80
N ILE A 65 -3.68 7.83 -10.27
CA ILE A 65 -2.60 7.27 -9.45
C ILE A 65 -1.36 8.18 -9.41
N ASP A 66 -1.33 9.17 -10.29
CA ASP A 66 -0.29 10.20 -10.41
C ASP A 66 -0.44 11.29 -9.35
N GLY A 67 0.63 12.01 -9.06
CA GLY A 67 0.62 13.19 -8.19
C GLY A 67 0.52 12.92 -6.68
N GLY A 68 0.46 11.67 -6.23
CA GLY A 68 0.39 11.34 -4.81
C GLY A 68 1.67 11.67 -4.05
N VAL A 69 2.82 11.31 -4.61
CA VAL A 69 4.14 11.61 -4.05
C VAL A 69 4.39 13.13 -4.08
N SER A 70 4.09 13.81 -5.20
CA SER A 70 4.22 15.26 -5.36
C SER A 70 3.39 16.03 -4.33
N THR A 71 2.17 15.58 -4.05
CA THR A 71 1.30 16.19 -3.02
C THR A 71 1.93 16.10 -1.64
N MET A 72 2.43 14.92 -1.25
CA MET A 72 3.13 14.74 0.02
C MET A 72 4.39 15.60 0.10
N MET A 73 5.19 15.61 -0.97
CA MET A 73 6.42 16.42 -1.01
C MET A 73 6.12 17.91 -0.86
N GLY A 74 5.12 18.43 -1.57
CA GLY A 74 4.70 19.82 -1.43
C GLY A 74 4.28 20.17 -0.01
N ALA A 75 3.53 19.29 0.67
CA ALA A 75 3.15 19.48 2.07
C ALA A 75 4.37 19.45 3.01
N SER A 76 5.34 18.57 2.76
CA SER A 76 6.54 18.43 3.60
C SER A 76 7.45 19.67 3.55
N PHE A 77 7.47 20.41 2.43
CA PHE A 77 8.25 21.65 2.30
C PHE A 77 7.72 22.78 3.17
N VAL A 78 6.40 22.82 3.38
CA VAL A 78 5.74 23.87 4.19
C VAL A 78 5.82 23.58 5.69
N HIS A 79 6.00 22.31 6.07
CA HIS A 79 6.05 21.86 7.46
C HIS A 79 7.30 21.02 7.74
N PRO A 80 8.51 21.61 7.72
CA PRO A 80 9.77 20.87 7.87
C PRO A 80 9.99 20.29 9.27
N ASP A 81 9.20 20.69 10.24
CA ASP A 81 9.18 20.20 11.62
C ASP A 81 8.32 18.95 11.82
N LYS A 82 7.42 18.67 10.86
CA LYS A 82 6.52 17.53 10.90
C LYS A 82 7.05 16.35 10.09
N LEU A 83 6.87 15.13 10.58
CA LEU A 83 7.19 13.92 9.83
C LEU A 83 6.09 13.61 8.80
N PHE A 84 6.49 13.37 7.56
CA PHE A 84 5.64 12.97 6.45
C PHE A 84 5.94 11.52 6.07
N VAL A 85 4.92 10.67 6.13
CA VAL A 85 5.02 9.26 5.76
C VAL A 85 4.15 9.02 4.53
N GLY A 86 4.73 8.53 3.45
CA GLY A 86 4.02 8.14 2.23
C GLY A 86 3.96 6.63 2.09
N VAL A 87 2.81 6.10 1.69
CA VAL A 87 2.62 4.69 1.34
C VAL A 87 2.08 4.62 -0.08
N PHE A 88 2.91 4.23 -1.03
CA PHE A 88 2.59 4.25 -2.46
C PHE A 88 2.90 2.90 -3.11
N GLY A 89 2.05 2.50 -4.06
CA GLY A 89 2.37 1.41 -4.96
C GLY A 89 3.42 1.83 -6.01
N ASP A 90 4.09 0.85 -6.59
CA ASP A 90 5.15 1.05 -7.56
C ASP A 90 4.71 1.83 -8.80
N LEU A 91 3.60 1.45 -9.43
CA LEU A 91 3.10 2.14 -10.60
C LEU A 91 2.81 3.63 -10.32
N ALA A 92 2.18 3.94 -9.17
CA ALA A 92 1.94 5.31 -8.73
C ALA A 92 3.25 6.08 -8.46
N PHE A 93 4.22 5.43 -7.84
CA PHE A 93 5.53 6.01 -7.56
C PHE A 93 6.27 6.36 -8.87
N PHE A 94 6.30 5.46 -9.85
CA PHE A 94 7.02 5.69 -11.10
C PHE A 94 6.39 6.78 -11.97
N TYR A 95 5.07 6.99 -11.89
CA TYR A 95 4.44 8.16 -12.52
C TYR A 95 4.94 9.48 -11.97
N ASP A 96 5.34 9.52 -10.70
CA ASP A 96 5.63 10.74 -9.95
C ASP A 96 7.10 10.77 -9.43
N MET A 97 7.94 9.81 -9.84
CA MET A 97 9.27 9.60 -9.28
C MET A 97 10.20 10.82 -9.40
N ASN A 98 10.00 11.66 -10.40
CA ASN A 98 10.88 12.83 -10.60
C ASN A 98 10.84 13.79 -9.40
N VAL A 99 9.74 13.87 -8.66
CA VAL A 99 9.64 14.76 -7.50
C VAL A 99 10.56 14.34 -6.35
N VAL A 100 10.93 13.06 -6.28
CA VAL A 100 11.85 12.51 -5.27
C VAL A 100 13.22 13.20 -5.34
N GLY A 101 13.64 13.61 -6.55
CA GLY A 101 14.88 14.38 -6.77
C GLY A 101 14.75 15.89 -6.56
N ASN A 102 13.67 16.40 -5.97
CA ASN A 102 13.50 17.82 -5.74
C ASN A 102 14.50 18.32 -4.67
N ARG A 103 15.22 19.39 -4.98
CA ARG A 103 16.26 19.98 -4.10
C ARG A 103 15.77 20.44 -2.71
N HIS A 104 14.46 20.55 -2.52
CA HIS A 104 13.86 20.98 -1.26
C HIS A 104 13.38 19.82 -0.36
N VAL A 105 13.58 18.58 -0.79
CA VAL A 105 13.25 17.42 0.03
C VAL A 105 14.10 17.41 1.28
N GLY A 106 13.42 17.37 2.42
CA GLY A 106 14.06 17.36 3.74
C GLY A 106 14.10 15.96 4.37
N ASN A 107 14.84 15.88 5.46
CA ASN A 107 14.98 14.66 6.26
C ASN A 107 13.70 14.27 7.05
N ASN A 108 12.65 15.04 6.91
CA ASN A 108 11.31 14.77 7.46
C ASN A 108 10.43 13.90 6.54
N VAL A 109 10.96 13.41 5.41
CA VAL A 109 10.24 12.60 4.43
C VAL A 109 10.58 11.12 4.60
N ARG A 110 9.54 10.29 4.62
CA ARG A 110 9.58 8.83 4.66
C ARG A 110 8.67 8.28 3.56
N ILE A 111 9.22 7.56 2.60
CA ILE A 111 8.43 6.93 1.52
C ILE A 111 8.52 5.42 1.71
N MET A 112 7.38 4.76 1.92
CA MET A 112 7.26 3.31 1.79
C MET A 112 6.68 3.00 0.41
N LEU A 113 7.48 2.34 -0.40
CA LEU A 113 7.14 1.91 -1.75
C LEU A 113 6.79 0.43 -1.74
N ILE A 114 5.54 0.10 -2.05
CA ILE A 114 5.09 -1.29 -2.21
C ILE A 114 5.33 -1.69 -3.66
N ASN A 115 6.34 -2.55 -3.86
CA ASN A 115 6.76 -2.97 -5.18
C ASN A 115 6.36 -4.43 -5.44
N ASN A 116 5.31 -4.62 -6.22
CA ASN A 116 4.89 -5.92 -6.76
C ASN A 116 5.06 -5.99 -8.29
N GLY A 117 5.65 -4.97 -8.89
CA GLY A 117 6.01 -4.90 -10.32
C GLY A 117 4.86 -4.44 -11.22
N LYS A 118 3.69 -4.15 -10.68
CA LYS A 118 2.50 -3.80 -11.47
C LYS A 118 1.45 -3.04 -10.67
N GLY A 119 0.47 -2.45 -11.38
CA GLY A 119 -0.74 -1.90 -10.76
C GLY A 119 -1.64 -3.02 -10.25
N ASN A 120 -1.45 -3.45 -9.01
CA ASN A 120 -2.06 -4.64 -8.43
C ASN A 120 -3.59 -4.59 -8.28
N GLU A 121 -4.20 -3.42 -8.41
CA GLU A 121 -5.65 -3.23 -8.27
C GLU A 121 -6.47 -4.20 -9.14
N PHE A 122 -6.07 -4.40 -10.38
CA PHE A 122 -6.77 -5.24 -11.36
C PHE A 122 -6.70 -6.75 -11.07
N ARG A 123 -5.79 -7.15 -10.19
CA ARG A 123 -5.57 -8.54 -9.78
C ARG A 123 -6.15 -8.84 -8.39
N ASN A 124 -6.70 -7.82 -7.72
CA ASN A 124 -7.21 -7.95 -6.35
C ASN A 124 -8.49 -8.78 -6.28
N TYR A 125 -8.68 -9.42 -5.14
CA TYR A 125 -9.89 -10.15 -4.77
C TYR A 125 -11.16 -9.32 -5.06
N ARG A 126 -12.09 -9.92 -5.80
CA ARG A 126 -13.36 -9.33 -6.27
C ARG A 126 -13.24 -8.12 -7.20
N HIS A 127 -12.07 -7.79 -7.72
CA HIS A 127 -11.99 -6.76 -8.75
C HIS A 127 -12.65 -7.28 -10.04
N PRO A 128 -13.48 -6.46 -10.74
CA PRO A 128 -14.17 -6.89 -11.95
C PRO A 128 -13.25 -7.42 -13.07
N CYS A 129 -12.01 -6.92 -13.15
CA CYS A 129 -11.03 -7.35 -14.14
C CYS A 129 -10.13 -8.50 -13.68
N ALA A 130 -10.29 -9.02 -12.47
CA ALA A 130 -9.42 -10.10 -11.96
C ALA A 130 -9.47 -11.38 -12.81
N PHE A 131 -10.55 -11.58 -13.56
CA PHE A 131 -10.71 -12.71 -14.48
C PHE A 131 -9.72 -12.71 -15.66
N LEU A 132 -9.16 -11.54 -16.00
CA LEU A 132 -8.15 -11.42 -17.07
C LEU A 132 -6.81 -12.06 -16.67
N GLY A 133 -6.58 -12.25 -15.35
CA GLY A 133 -5.36 -12.87 -14.88
C GLY A 133 -4.11 -12.16 -15.38
N GLU A 134 -3.12 -12.95 -15.80
CA GLU A 134 -1.82 -12.45 -16.28
C GLU A 134 -1.92 -11.68 -17.59
N GLU A 135 -2.99 -11.87 -18.36
CA GLU A 135 -3.20 -11.13 -19.62
C GLU A 135 -3.30 -9.61 -19.40
N ALA A 136 -3.67 -9.17 -18.20
CA ALA A 136 -3.73 -7.75 -17.85
C ALA A 136 -2.37 -7.15 -17.46
N ASP A 137 -1.37 -7.96 -17.13
CA ASP A 137 -0.15 -7.51 -16.48
C ASP A 137 0.67 -6.55 -17.36
N GLU A 138 0.74 -6.80 -18.67
CA GLU A 138 1.48 -5.93 -19.59
C GLU A 138 0.94 -4.50 -19.67
N PHE A 139 -0.36 -4.31 -19.40
CA PHE A 139 -1.02 -2.99 -19.44
C PHE A 139 -0.87 -2.20 -18.15
N VAL A 140 -0.46 -2.86 -17.07
CA VAL A 140 -0.32 -2.26 -15.73
C VAL A 140 1.07 -2.45 -15.13
N ALA A 141 2.04 -2.87 -15.96
CA ALA A 141 3.42 -3.06 -15.55
C ALA A 141 4.05 -1.76 -15.04
N ALA A 142 4.75 -1.83 -13.92
CA ALA A 142 5.45 -0.71 -13.34
C ALA A 142 6.84 -0.53 -14.00
N ALA A 143 7.21 0.70 -14.33
CA ALA A 143 8.51 1.07 -14.90
C ALA A 143 8.94 0.24 -16.13
N GLY A 144 8.00 -0.24 -16.91
CA GLY A 144 8.29 -1.07 -18.09
C GLY A 144 8.84 -2.46 -17.81
N HIS A 145 8.74 -2.93 -16.59
CA HIS A 145 9.25 -4.23 -16.17
C HIS A 145 8.33 -5.40 -16.50
N TYR A 146 7.20 -5.16 -17.13
CA TYR A 146 6.18 -6.19 -17.45
C TYR A 146 5.79 -7.04 -16.23
N GLY A 147 5.66 -6.40 -15.05
CA GLY A 147 5.38 -7.07 -13.79
C GLY A 147 6.61 -7.67 -13.09
N ASN A 148 7.80 -7.61 -13.67
CA ASN A 148 9.03 -8.01 -13.01
C ASN A 148 9.55 -6.91 -12.08
N LYS A 149 10.06 -7.31 -10.92
CA LYS A 149 10.59 -6.39 -9.91
C LYS A 149 12.11 -6.26 -10.06
N SER A 150 12.61 -5.03 -10.13
CA SER A 150 14.05 -4.76 -10.10
C SER A 150 14.48 -4.38 -8.69
N HIS A 151 15.36 -5.17 -8.08
CA HIS A 151 15.96 -4.85 -6.77
C HIS A 151 17.03 -3.74 -6.82
N LYS A 152 17.31 -3.17 -8.00
CA LYS A 152 18.34 -2.15 -8.19
C LYS A 152 17.78 -0.79 -8.57
N LEU A 153 16.74 -0.74 -9.41
CA LEU A 153 16.28 0.49 -10.01
C LEU A 153 15.99 1.59 -8.99
N VAL A 154 15.13 1.30 -8.02
CA VAL A 154 14.75 2.28 -7.00
C VAL A 154 15.89 2.49 -6.01
N LYS A 155 16.61 1.43 -5.65
CA LYS A 155 17.76 1.52 -4.76
C LYS A 155 18.81 2.49 -5.30
N ASP A 156 19.27 2.29 -6.52
CA ASP A 156 20.33 3.09 -7.13
C ASP A 156 19.83 4.54 -7.30
N TYR A 157 18.62 4.73 -7.79
CA TYR A 157 17.99 6.04 -7.93
C TYR A 157 17.88 6.81 -6.60
N ALA A 158 17.35 6.18 -5.56
CA ALA A 158 17.19 6.80 -4.25
C ALA A 158 18.56 7.14 -3.61
N THR A 159 19.52 6.22 -3.72
CA THR A 159 20.86 6.41 -3.18
C THR A 159 21.59 7.56 -3.86
N ASP A 160 21.52 7.65 -5.19
CA ASP A 160 22.14 8.74 -5.96
C ASP A 160 21.51 10.11 -5.64
N LEU A 161 20.23 10.13 -5.23
CA LEU A 161 19.55 11.33 -4.76
C LEU A 161 19.76 11.65 -3.27
N GLY A 162 20.55 10.85 -2.56
CA GLY A 162 20.91 11.07 -1.16
C GLY A 162 19.88 10.58 -0.14
N TYR A 163 18.96 9.70 -0.54
CA TYR A 163 18.07 9.01 0.40
C TYR A 163 18.80 7.89 1.13
N GLU A 164 18.44 7.69 2.38
CA GLU A 164 18.70 6.41 3.02
C GLU A 164 17.74 5.37 2.45
N TYR A 165 18.27 4.31 1.85
CA TYR A 165 17.47 3.24 1.26
C TYR A 165 17.37 2.05 2.22
N LEU A 166 16.13 1.61 2.48
CA LEU A 166 15.80 0.39 3.20
C LEU A 166 15.02 -0.54 2.26
N SER A 167 15.12 -1.84 2.48
CA SER A 167 14.31 -2.82 1.74
C SER A 167 13.89 -4.00 2.60
N ALA A 168 12.77 -4.64 2.21
CA ALA A 168 12.29 -5.88 2.79
C ALA A 168 11.53 -6.70 1.74
N SER A 169 11.70 -8.03 1.77
CA SER A 169 11.00 -8.98 0.90
C SER A 169 10.21 -10.02 1.72
N ASN A 170 10.24 -9.93 3.04
CA ASN A 170 9.52 -10.81 3.95
C ASN A 170 9.28 -10.12 5.31
N LYS A 171 8.51 -10.78 6.16
CA LYS A 171 8.09 -10.26 7.48
C LYS A 171 9.27 -9.94 8.39
N ASP A 172 10.27 -10.82 8.46
CA ASP A 172 11.42 -10.66 9.36
C ASP A 172 12.27 -9.47 8.94
N GLU A 173 12.58 -9.33 7.66
CA GLU A 173 13.30 -8.18 7.12
C GLU A 173 12.53 -6.88 7.35
N PHE A 174 11.21 -6.89 7.16
CA PHE A 174 10.36 -5.73 7.41
C PHE A 174 10.41 -5.30 8.88
N LEU A 175 10.21 -6.25 9.81
CA LEU A 175 10.22 -5.97 11.24
C LEU A 175 11.58 -5.49 11.73
N ALA A 176 12.67 -5.89 11.10
CA ALA A 176 14.02 -5.44 11.44
C ALA A 176 14.26 -3.95 11.14
N VAL A 177 13.51 -3.34 10.20
CA VAL A 177 13.78 -1.95 9.74
C VAL A 177 12.62 -0.99 9.98
N VAL A 178 11.40 -1.47 10.22
CA VAL A 178 10.20 -0.63 10.32
C VAL A 178 10.28 0.40 11.45
N ASP A 179 10.87 0.06 12.58
CA ASP A 179 11.02 0.99 13.70
C ASP A 179 11.98 2.15 13.35
N LYS A 180 13.03 1.88 12.59
CA LYS A 180 13.90 2.92 12.04
C LYS A 180 13.15 3.80 11.05
N PHE A 181 12.38 3.20 10.14
CA PHE A 181 11.58 3.91 9.15
C PHE A 181 10.56 4.87 9.80
N LEU A 182 9.91 4.46 10.88
CA LEU A 182 8.90 5.24 11.61
C LEU A 182 9.47 6.06 12.78
N SER A 183 10.80 6.07 12.98
CA SER A 183 11.41 6.86 14.06
C SER A 183 11.01 8.33 13.94
N SER A 184 10.59 8.93 15.06
CA SER A 184 10.36 10.37 15.18
C SER A 184 11.65 11.17 15.23
N GLU A 185 12.78 10.52 15.49
CA GLU A 185 14.09 11.15 15.41
C GLU A 185 14.39 11.53 13.96
N LYS A 186 14.84 12.77 13.77
CA LYS A 186 15.24 13.23 12.44
C LYS A 186 16.55 12.53 12.06
N ASN A 187 16.48 11.74 11.01
CA ASN A 187 17.68 11.19 10.36
C ASN A 187 18.41 12.32 9.61
N GLU A 188 19.65 12.05 9.20
CA GLU A 188 20.40 12.99 8.36
C GLU A 188 19.73 13.17 6.99
N ASN A 189 19.17 12.09 6.44
CA ASN A 189 18.59 12.02 5.11
C ASN A 189 17.10 11.61 5.14
N PRO A 190 16.33 11.92 4.09
CA PRO A 190 15.04 11.28 3.87
C PRO A 190 15.20 9.78 3.71
N ILE A 191 14.15 9.00 4.00
CA ILE A 191 14.19 7.54 3.85
C ILE A 191 13.24 7.10 2.74
N LEU A 192 13.74 6.20 1.87
CA LEU A 192 12.94 5.42 0.95
C LEU A 192 13.02 3.94 1.35
N PHE A 193 11.90 3.38 1.73
CA PHE A 193 11.75 1.98 2.13
C PHE A 193 10.98 1.21 1.06
N GLU A 194 11.68 0.40 0.27
CA GLU A 194 11.09 -0.42 -0.77
C GLU A 194 10.73 -1.80 -0.23
N VAL A 195 9.47 -2.19 -0.35
CA VAL A 195 8.96 -3.46 0.13
C VAL A 195 8.45 -4.29 -1.04
N PHE A 196 9.05 -5.43 -1.24
CA PHE A 196 8.73 -6.34 -2.33
C PHE A 196 7.64 -7.32 -1.88
N THR A 197 6.48 -7.28 -2.53
CA THR A 197 5.35 -8.17 -2.26
C THR A 197 4.97 -8.98 -3.49
N GLU A 198 4.14 -10.01 -3.29
CA GLU A 198 3.59 -10.82 -4.38
C GLU A 198 2.10 -10.49 -4.58
N THR A 199 1.69 -10.47 -5.84
CA THR A 199 0.31 -10.14 -6.24
C THR A 199 -0.72 -11.06 -5.58
N GLU A 200 -0.41 -12.35 -5.51
CA GLU A 200 -1.25 -13.36 -4.89
C GLU A 200 -1.40 -13.13 -3.38
N ASP A 201 -0.32 -12.78 -2.70
CA ASP A 201 -0.33 -12.49 -1.26
C ASP A 201 -1.14 -11.25 -0.93
N GLU A 202 -1.06 -10.21 -1.76
CA GLU A 202 -1.87 -9.00 -1.64
C GLU A 202 -3.37 -9.31 -1.78
N SER A 203 -3.73 -10.10 -2.80
CA SER A 203 -5.11 -10.51 -3.05
C SER A 203 -5.65 -11.43 -1.95
N ASN A 204 -4.85 -12.41 -1.51
CA ASN A 204 -5.21 -13.34 -0.45
C ASN A 204 -5.43 -12.62 0.89
N ALA A 205 -4.56 -11.68 1.26
CA ALA A 205 -4.74 -10.88 2.46
C ALA A 205 -6.07 -10.10 2.45
N LEU A 206 -6.42 -9.52 1.30
CA LEU A 206 -7.69 -8.82 1.12
C LEU A 206 -8.88 -9.78 1.25
N GLU A 207 -8.81 -10.95 0.63
CA GLU A 207 -9.84 -11.98 0.73
C GLU A 207 -10.06 -12.42 2.17
N MET A 208 -8.98 -12.71 2.90
CA MET A 208 -9.02 -13.12 4.30
C MET A 208 -9.72 -12.07 5.16
N LEU A 209 -9.38 -10.80 5.03
CA LEU A 209 -10.03 -9.72 5.79
C LEU A 209 -11.49 -9.51 5.41
N CYS A 210 -11.83 -9.57 4.14
CA CYS A 210 -13.21 -9.39 3.67
C CYS A 210 -14.14 -10.51 4.16
N ASN A 211 -13.61 -11.66 4.57
CA ASN A 211 -14.38 -12.83 5.00
C ASN A 211 -14.33 -13.08 6.52
N ILE A 212 -13.72 -12.22 7.33
CA ILE A 212 -13.64 -12.37 8.80
C ILE A 212 -15.03 -12.36 9.44
N VAL A 213 -15.92 -11.47 9.01
CA VAL A 213 -17.31 -11.37 9.51
C VAL A 213 -18.23 -11.94 8.46
N VAL A 214 -18.47 -13.24 8.53
CA VAL A 214 -19.41 -13.88 7.62
C VAL A 214 -20.76 -13.96 8.33
N ASP A 215 -21.70 -13.04 8.02
CA ASP A 215 -23.10 -13.22 8.38
C ASP A 215 -23.61 -14.52 7.72
N PRO A 216 -24.05 -15.52 8.48
CA PRO A 216 -24.56 -16.76 7.91
C PRO A 216 -25.68 -16.55 6.87
N LYS A 217 -26.48 -15.49 7.01
CA LYS A 217 -27.51 -15.10 6.03
C LYS A 217 -26.89 -14.61 4.73
N TYR A 218 -25.76 -13.89 4.79
CA TYR A 218 -25.04 -13.44 3.60
C TYR A 218 -24.45 -14.63 2.84
N VAL A 219 -23.83 -15.59 3.53
CA VAL A 219 -23.28 -16.82 2.91
C VAL A 219 -24.38 -17.62 2.22
N ALA A 220 -25.49 -17.86 2.92
CA ALA A 220 -26.61 -18.57 2.35
C ALA A 220 -27.15 -17.87 1.09
N LYS A 221 -27.24 -16.53 1.10
CA LYS A 221 -27.68 -15.74 -0.06
C LYS A 221 -26.70 -15.81 -1.23
N GLN A 222 -25.40 -15.83 -0.96
CA GLN A 222 -24.36 -15.98 -2.01
C GLN A 222 -24.34 -17.41 -2.58
N ALA A 223 -24.47 -18.42 -1.75
CA ALA A 223 -24.58 -19.80 -2.20
C ALA A 223 -25.82 -19.99 -3.12
N ILE A 224 -26.96 -19.46 -2.73
CA ILE A 224 -28.18 -19.49 -3.55
C ILE A 224 -27.97 -18.76 -4.88
N LYS A 225 -27.35 -17.57 -4.87
CA LYS A 225 -27.01 -16.84 -6.11
C LYS A 225 -26.06 -17.63 -7.01
N GLY A 226 -25.05 -18.30 -6.45
CA GLY A 226 -24.12 -19.16 -7.19
C GLY A 226 -24.84 -20.32 -7.87
N VAL A 227 -25.73 -21.00 -7.16
CA VAL A 227 -26.54 -22.11 -7.72
C VAL A 227 -27.49 -21.60 -8.79
N VAL A 228 -28.16 -20.46 -8.57
CA VAL A 228 -29.05 -19.86 -9.56
C VAL A 228 -28.30 -19.46 -10.83
N LYS A 229 -27.10 -18.89 -10.70
CA LYS A 229 -26.24 -18.55 -11.84
C LYS A 229 -25.78 -19.79 -12.62
N GLN A 230 -25.49 -20.90 -11.92
CA GLN A 230 -25.11 -22.17 -12.53
C GLN A 230 -26.29 -22.86 -13.26
N VAL A 231 -27.52 -22.72 -12.74
CA VAL A 231 -28.71 -23.39 -13.27
C VAL A 231 -29.39 -22.59 -14.38
N LEU A 232 -29.37 -21.26 -14.29
CA LEU A 232 -30.07 -20.37 -15.23
C LEU A 232 -29.19 -19.78 -16.32
N GLY A 233 -27.86 -20.00 -16.29
CA GLY A 233 -26.94 -19.35 -17.20
C GLY A 233 -26.88 -17.83 -16.96
N ASP A 234 -25.83 -17.17 -17.45
CA ASP A 234 -25.78 -15.70 -17.49
C ASP A 234 -26.85 -15.19 -18.46
N ALA A 235 -28.03 -14.97 -17.97
CA ALA A 235 -29.08 -14.31 -18.73
C ALA A 235 -28.89 -12.79 -18.64
N GLY A 236 -28.30 -12.20 -19.71
CA GLY A 236 -28.36 -10.80 -20.03
C GLY A 236 -27.47 -9.86 -19.24
#